data_ecca4d3e0b53ba91624afc3cff0903d4
#
_entry.id   ecca4d3e0b53ba91624afc3cff0903d4
#
_cell.length_a   1.000
_cell.length_b   1.000
_cell.length_c   1.000
_cell.angle_alpha   90.00
_cell.angle_beta   90.00
_cell.angle_gamma   90.00
#
_symmetry.space_group_name_H-M   'P 1'
#
loop_
_entity.id
_entity.type
_entity.pdbx_description
1 polymer ?
#
loop_
_entity_poly.entity_id
_entity_poly.type
_entity_poly.pdbx_seq_one_letter_code
_entity_poly.pdbx_strand_id
1 'polypeptide(L)'
;MRNQLLTGYILHQKPYGESRSLIYLFSEEWGVVHGIGKKNLPLFVPIQFFGNGKNSLKTISQSQILQNHITLTGQSLYAGMYLNEILQKLLPVEEPFAEIWQAYQQCVANMATLFVDPAQSPYDMTRLKWYLRRFENVLFEQLGYGFDFAKDALGDLIVPSQRYQYQLQQGFMPVLPLDKPDMSITGEQLLIWYQCLQDETMFNQMMQQDFDLAKQLVNSISAMHRHLMDNLLNYQTLQSRELWQQLTQYQ
;
A
#
# COMPACT_ATOMS: atom_id res chain seq x y z
N MET A 1 -16.57 -21.62 6.04
CA MET A 1 -16.20 -21.80 4.62
C MET A 1 -16.42 -23.26 4.26
N ARG A 2 -17.30 -23.58 3.32
CA ARG A 2 -17.53 -24.95 2.85
C ARG A 2 -17.48 -24.95 1.33
N ASN A 3 -16.38 -25.43 0.75
CA ASN A 3 -16.19 -25.64 -0.69
C ASN A 3 -16.65 -24.44 -1.54
N GLN A 4 -16.29 -23.24 -1.11
CA GLN A 4 -16.63 -21.99 -1.78
C GLN A 4 -15.50 -21.63 -2.75
N LEU A 5 -15.87 -21.29 -3.97
CA LEU A 5 -14.93 -20.76 -4.96
C LEU A 5 -14.62 -19.33 -4.62
N LEU A 6 -13.35 -18.99 -4.50
CA LEU A 6 -12.85 -17.67 -4.06
C LEU A 6 -11.82 -17.16 -5.04
N THR A 7 -11.67 -15.84 -5.08
CA THR A 7 -10.59 -15.16 -5.81
C THR A 7 -9.65 -14.51 -4.81
N GLY A 8 -8.34 -14.56 -5.06
CA GLY A 8 -7.37 -13.97 -4.13
C GLY A 8 -5.97 -13.83 -4.70
N TYR A 9 -5.14 -13.14 -3.92
CA TYR A 9 -3.70 -12.99 -4.16
C TYR A 9 -2.92 -13.63 -3.02
N ILE A 10 -1.83 -14.32 -3.36
CA ILE A 10 -0.91 -14.84 -2.34
C ILE A 10 -0.11 -13.66 -1.78
N LEU A 11 -0.28 -13.40 -0.49
CA LEU A 11 0.52 -12.41 0.24
C LEU A 11 1.87 -12.98 0.65
N HIS A 12 1.86 -14.21 1.17
CA HIS A 12 3.05 -14.89 1.64
C HIS A 12 2.83 -16.41 1.67
N GLN A 13 3.91 -17.18 1.54
CA GLN A 13 3.85 -18.64 1.69
C GLN A 13 5.11 -19.16 2.36
N LYS A 14 4.92 -20.13 3.25
CA LYS A 14 6.01 -20.85 3.94
C LYS A 14 5.91 -22.35 3.68
N PRO A 15 7.03 -23.07 3.50
CA PRO A 15 7.00 -24.51 3.36
C PRO A 15 6.28 -25.19 4.53
N TYR A 16 5.39 -26.15 4.21
CA TYR A 16 4.69 -26.97 5.19
C TYR A 16 4.69 -28.43 4.73
N GLY A 17 5.58 -29.23 5.29
CA GLY A 17 5.83 -30.60 4.83
C GLY A 17 6.47 -30.66 3.43
N GLU A 18 6.41 -31.82 2.77
CA GLU A 18 7.11 -32.08 1.51
C GLU A 18 6.46 -31.40 0.30
N SER A 19 5.12 -31.43 0.19
CA SER A 19 4.38 -31.03 -1.01
C SER A 19 3.45 -29.81 -0.83
N ARG A 20 3.37 -29.25 0.37
CA ARG A 20 2.42 -28.17 0.72
C ARG A 20 3.11 -26.94 1.26
N SER A 21 2.39 -25.81 1.26
CA SER A 21 2.77 -24.58 1.92
C SER A 21 1.66 -24.10 2.84
N LEU A 22 2.05 -23.47 3.95
CA LEU A 22 1.20 -22.56 4.69
C LEU A 22 1.10 -21.29 3.88
N ILE A 23 -0.10 -20.88 3.53
CA ILE A 23 -0.39 -19.79 2.62
C ILE A 23 -1.15 -18.71 3.38
N TYR A 24 -0.69 -17.49 3.21
CA TYR A 24 -1.40 -16.27 3.60
C TYR A 24 -1.89 -15.63 2.30
N LEU A 25 -3.18 -15.45 2.16
CA LEU A 25 -3.76 -14.87 0.96
C LEU A 25 -4.75 -13.75 1.32
N PHE A 26 -4.90 -12.82 0.39
CA PHE A 26 -5.93 -11.79 0.43
C PHE A 26 -7.00 -12.16 -0.58
N SER A 27 -8.22 -12.42 -0.11
CA SER A 27 -9.38 -12.81 -0.90
C SER A 27 -10.35 -11.64 -1.03
N GLU A 28 -10.96 -11.50 -2.19
CA GLU A 28 -12.02 -10.53 -2.43
C GLU A 28 -13.20 -10.76 -1.48
N GLU A 29 -13.61 -12.03 -1.34
CA GLU A 29 -14.84 -12.40 -0.64
C GLU A 29 -14.64 -12.57 0.88
N TRP A 30 -13.40 -12.83 1.32
CA TRP A 30 -13.10 -13.21 2.70
C TRP A 30 -11.98 -12.43 3.37
N GLY A 31 -11.41 -11.43 2.70
CA GLY A 31 -10.27 -10.69 3.23
C GLY A 31 -9.03 -11.57 3.40
N VAL A 32 -8.28 -11.37 4.47
CA VAL A 32 -7.07 -12.17 4.75
C VAL A 32 -7.46 -13.57 5.23
N VAL A 33 -6.94 -14.60 4.56
CA VAL A 33 -7.20 -16.02 4.87
C VAL A 33 -5.89 -16.76 5.02
N HIS A 34 -5.82 -17.62 6.04
CA HIS A 34 -4.69 -18.52 6.24
C HIS A 34 -5.10 -19.95 5.87
N GLY A 35 -4.24 -20.64 5.14
CA GLY A 35 -4.56 -22.02 4.72
C GLY A 35 -3.37 -22.84 4.34
N ILE A 36 -3.60 -24.13 4.14
CA ILE A 36 -2.62 -25.07 3.62
C ILE A 36 -3.02 -25.45 2.19
N GLY A 37 -2.10 -25.25 1.24
CA GLY A 37 -2.34 -25.50 -0.17
C GLY A 37 -1.09 -25.96 -0.92
N LYS A 38 -1.16 -25.91 -2.25
CA LYS A 38 -0.06 -26.27 -3.15
C LYS A 38 1.13 -25.30 -2.95
N LYS A 39 2.35 -25.81 -3.07
CA LYS A 39 3.59 -25.01 -3.07
C LYS A 39 3.72 -24.15 -4.33
N ASN A 40 4.56 -23.11 -4.22
CA ASN A 40 5.02 -22.29 -5.34
C ASN A 40 3.89 -21.64 -6.14
N LEU A 41 2.85 -21.17 -5.45
CA LEU A 41 1.87 -20.30 -6.08
C LEU A 41 2.49 -18.92 -6.33
N PRO A 42 2.21 -18.28 -7.50
CA PRO A 42 2.80 -16.99 -7.82
C PRO A 42 2.27 -15.89 -6.91
N LEU A 43 3.15 -14.93 -6.58
CA LEU A 43 2.77 -13.67 -5.93
C LEU A 43 2.26 -12.68 -6.98
N PHE A 44 1.46 -11.72 -6.56
CA PHE A 44 0.96 -10.59 -7.36
C PHE A 44 0.09 -10.98 -8.58
N VAL A 45 -0.37 -12.23 -8.62
CA VAL A 45 -1.23 -12.74 -9.68
C VAL A 45 -2.52 -13.24 -9.06
N PRO A 46 -3.70 -12.86 -9.59
CA PRO A 46 -4.96 -13.35 -9.07
C PRO A 46 -5.10 -14.85 -9.33
N ILE A 47 -5.46 -15.58 -8.30
CA ILE A 47 -5.76 -17.00 -8.35
C ILE A 47 -7.21 -17.24 -7.96
N GLN A 48 -7.81 -18.25 -8.56
CA GLN A 48 -9.08 -18.83 -8.15
C GLN A 48 -8.81 -20.12 -7.39
N PHE A 49 -9.53 -20.38 -6.31
CA PHE A 49 -9.30 -21.54 -5.46
C PHE A 49 -10.55 -21.91 -4.67
N PHE A 50 -10.59 -23.13 -4.18
CA PHE A 50 -11.60 -23.55 -3.21
C PHE A 50 -11.04 -23.47 -1.80
N GLY A 51 -11.74 -22.74 -0.93
CA GLY A 51 -11.46 -22.69 0.50
C GLY A 51 -12.39 -23.62 1.27
N ASN A 52 -11.83 -24.45 2.16
CA ASN A 52 -12.61 -25.37 3.00
C ASN A 52 -12.06 -25.42 4.44
N GLY A 53 -12.94 -25.42 5.40
CA GLY A 53 -12.61 -25.53 6.82
C GLY A 53 -13.45 -24.60 7.71
N LYS A 54 -13.70 -25.05 8.95
CA LYS A 54 -14.41 -24.26 9.96
C LYS A 54 -13.45 -23.47 10.85
N ASN A 55 -12.21 -23.94 10.99
CA ASN A 55 -11.17 -23.31 11.82
C ASN A 55 -10.49 -22.18 11.09
N SER A 56 -9.70 -21.36 11.77
CA SER A 56 -8.90 -20.28 11.22
C SER A 56 -7.93 -20.73 10.10
N LEU A 57 -7.40 -21.96 10.21
CA LEU A 57 -6.56 -22.54 9.16
C LEU A 57 -7.42 -23.33 8.18
N LYS A 58 -7.49 -22.88 6.93
CA LYS A 58 -8.30 -23.48 5.85
C LYS A 58 -7.49 -24.50 5.03
N THR A 59 -8.19 -25.35 4.29
CA THR A 59 -7.59 -26.12 3.19
C THR A 59 -7.85 -25.36 1.89
N ILE A 60 -6.78 -25.07 1.17
CA ILE A 60 -6.81 -24.39 -0.14
C ILE A 60 -6.56 -25.45 -1.20
N SER A 61 -7.52 -25.62 -2.09
CA SER A 61 -7.48 -26.65 -3.12
C SER A 61 -7.87 -26.12 -4.50
N GLN A 62 -7.51 -26.87 -5.55
CA GLN A 62 -7.85 -26.56 -6.95
C GLN A 62 -7.46 -25.14 -7.36
N SER A 63 -6.27 -24.69 -6.92
CA SER A 63 -5.77 -23.35 -7.23
C SER A 63 -5.48 -23.21 -8.73
N GLN A 64 -6.10 -22.22 -9.38
CA GLN A 64 -5.94 -21.91 -10.79
C GLN A 64 -5.55 -20.43 -10.96
N ILE A 65 -4.56 -20.15 -11.78
CA ILE A 65 -4.15 -18.78 -12.13
C ILE A 65 -5.15 -18.21 -13.12
N LEU A 66 -5.68 -17.00 -12.83
CA LEU A 66 -6.73 -16.37 -13.64
C LEU A 66 -6.21 -15.53 -14.79
N GLN A 67 -5.00 -15.00 -14.68
CA GLN A 67 -4.41 -14.09 -15.68
C GLN A 67 -2.97 -14.48 -15.99
N ASN A 68 -2.46 -14.03 -17.13
CA ASN A 68 -1.04 -14.10 -17.45
C ASN A 68 -0.22 -13.39 -16.39
N HIS A 69 0.98 -13.91 -16.12
CA HIS A 69 1.85 -13.43 -15.05
C HIS A 69 2.10 -11.92 -15.13
N ILE A 70 1.62 -11.19 -14.14
CA ILE A 70 2.17 -9.88 -13.81
C ILE A 70 3.47 -10.17 -13.06
N THR A 71 4.60 -9.82 -13.64
CA THR A 71 5.89 -10.00 -13.00
C THR A 71 6.37 -8.64 -12.51
N LEU A 72 6.38 -8.44 -11.20
CA LEU A 72 7.06 -7.30 -10.61
C LEU A 72 8.56 -7.59 -10.54
N THR A 73 9.37 -6.64 -10.98
CA THR A 73 10.84 -6.75 -10.99
C THR A 73 11.48 -5.55 -10.29
N GLY A 74 12.73 -5.67 -9.90
CA GLY A 74 13.48 -4.57 -9.31
C GLY A 74 12.74 -3.90 -8.14
N GLN A 75 12.61 -2.59 -8.21
CA GLN A 75 11.99 -1.79 -7.14
C GLN A 75 10.49 -2.04 -6.99
N SER A 76 9.78 -2.34 -8.09
CA SER A 76 8.36 -2.74 -8.04
C SER A 76 8.15 -4.02 -7.25
N LEU A 77 9.08 -4.99 -7.32
CA LEU A 77 8.99 -6.23 -6.55
C LEU A 77 9.04 -5.97 -5.03
N TYR A 78 9.96 -5.14 -4.58
CA TYR A 78 10.06 -4.80 -3.15
C TYR A 78 8.87 -3.99 -2.66
N ALA A 79 8.35 -3.09 -3.51
CA ALA A 79 7.12 -2.37 -3.24
C ALA A 79 5.92 -3.32 -3.12
N GLY A 80 5.82 -4.33 -3.99
CA GLY A 80 4.80 -5.37 -3.88
C GLY A 80 4.95 -6.20 -2.60
N MET A 81 6.17 -6.58 -2.22
CA MET A 81 6.43 -7.26 -0.94
C MET A 81 6.00 -6.40 0.25
N TYR A 82 6.23 -5.08 0.19
CA TYR A 82 5.76 -4.15 1.20
C TYR A 82 4.24 -4.14 1.30
N LEU A 83 3.51 -4.06 0.18
CA LEU A 83 2.05 -4.13 0.17
C LEU A 83 1.55 -5.43 0.82
N ASN A 84 2.12 -6.55 0.44
CA ASN A 84 1.74 -7.85 1.00
C ASN A 84 1.98 -7.93 2.50
N GLU A 85 3.12 -7.40 2.98
CA GLU A 85 3.48 -7.44 4.39
C GLU A 85 2.55 -6.57 5.25
N ILE A 86 2.21 -5.35 4.81
CA ILE A 86 1.30 -4.48 5.56
C ILE A 86 -0.12 -5.02 5.58
N LEU A 87 -0.63 -5.59 4.48
CA LEU A 87 -1.93 -6.26 4.48
C LEU A 87 -1.97 -7.43 5.46
N GLN A 88 -0.94 -8.27 5.47
CA GLN A 88 -0.85 -9.41 6.39
C GLN A 88 -0.81 -8.98 7.87
N LYS A 89 -0.19 -7.84 8.17
CA LYS A 89 0.00 -7.37 9.55
C LYS A 89 -1.17 -6.53 10.08
N LEU A 90 -1.85 -5.78 9.22
CA LEU A 90 -2.85 -4.78 9.62
C LEU A 90 -4.29 -5.25 9.42
N LEU A 91 -4.57 -6.13 8.45
CA LEU A 91 -5.92 -6.56 8.21
C LEU A 91 -6.32 -7.72 9.13
N PRO A 92 -7.54 -7.67 9.68
CA PRO A 92 -8.10 -8.79 10.40
C PRO A 92 -8.35 -9.98 9.47
N VAL A 93 -8.31 -11.17 10.05
CA VAL A 93 -8.53 -12.43 9.32
C VAL A 93 -10.03 -12.64 9.09
N GLU A 94 -10.39 -13.06 7.88
CA GLU A 94 -11.76 -13.37 7.46
C GLU A 94 -12.72 -12.17 7.49
N GLU A 95 -12.19 -10.98 7.26
CA GLU A 95 -12.97 -9.75 7.10
C GLU A 95 -12.65 -9.11 5.73
N PRO A 96 -13.64 -9.03 4.81
CA PRO A 96 -13.45 -8.47 3.49
C PRO A 96 -13.45 -6.95 3.49
N PHE A 97 -12.58 -6.35 2.67
CA PHE A 97 -12.47 -4.92 2.43
C PHE A 97 -12.47 -4.66 0.92
N ALA A 98 -13.61 -4.36 0.35
CA ALA A 98 -13.77 -4.22 -1.10
C ALA A 98 -12.90 -3.08 -1.67
N GLU A 99 -12.81 -1.95 -0.98
CA GLU A 99 -12.01 -0.79 -1.39
C GLU A 99 -10.51 -1.11 -1.35
N ILE A 100 -10.03 -1.81 -0.32
CA ILE A 100 -8.62 -2.23 -0.23
C ILE A 100 -8.31 -3.25 -1.32
N TRP A 101 -9.25 -4.17 -1.60
CA TRP A 101 -9.11 -5.14 -2.67
C TRP A 101 -8.90 -4.46 -4.03
N GLN A 102 -9.77 -3.52 -4.39
CA GLN A 102 -9.67 -2.77 -5.64
C GLN A 102 -8.39 -1.94 -5.72
N ALA A 103 -8.05 -1.24 -4.63
CA ALA A 103 -6.83 -0.44 -4.54
C ALA A 103 -5.56 -1.31 -4.67
N TYR A 104 -5.54 -2.51 -4.10
CA TYR A 104 -4.43 -3.45 -4.22
C TYR A 104 -4.25 -3.91 -5.67
N GLN A 105 -5.32 -4.32 -6.33
CA GLN A 105 -5.28 -4.74 -7.73
C GLN A 105 -4.74 -3.62 -8.63
N GLN A 106 -5.27 -2.40 -8.48
CA GLN A 106 -4.84 -1.25 -9.26
C GLN A 106 -3.37 -0.90 -8.99
N CYS A 107 -2.94 -0.93 -7.73
CA CYS A 107 -1.56 -0.64 -7.36
C CYS A 107 -0.59 -1.66 -7.96
N VAL A 108 -0.89 -2.96 -7.87
CA VAL A 108 -0.06 -4.03 -8.46
C VAL A 108 0.01 -3.90 -9.99
N ALA A 109 -1.13 -3.65 -10.66
CA ALA A 109 -1.17 -3.45 -12.10
C ALA A 109 -0.32 -2.24 -12.55
N ASN A 110 -0.45 -1.11 -11.86
CA ASN A 110 0.33 0.10 -12.15
C ASN A 110 1.83 -0.12 -11.93
N MET A 111 2.22 -0.78 -10.84
CA MET A 111 3.64 -1.08 -10.55
C MET A 111 4.28 -1.98 -11.62
N ALA A 112 3.52 -2.84 -12.26
CA ALA A 112 4.01 -3.74 -13.31
C ALA A 112 4.41 -3.01 -14.61
N THR A 113 3.98 -1.76 -14.80
CA THR A 113 4.32 -0.94 -15.96
C THR A 113 5.57 -0.10 -15.76
N LEU A 114 6.14 -0.08 -14.56
CA LEU A 114 7.29 0.74 -14.22
C LEU A 114 8.62 0.02 -14.46
N PHE A 115 9.69 0.81 -14.61
CA PHE A 115 11.08 0.34 -14.73
C PHE A 115 11.35 -0.55 -15.94
N VAL A 116 10.57 -0.36 -17.01
CA VAL A 116 10.79 -1.03 -18.29
C VAL A 116 11.94 -0.36 -19.04
N ASP A 117 12.01 0.97 -18.99
CA ASP A 117 13.07 1.79 -19.59
C ASP A 117 13.95 2.41 -18.48
N PRO A 118 15.26 2.07 -18.41
CA PRO A 118 16.16 2.63 -17.41
C PRO A 118 16.25 4.18 -17.45
N ALA A 119 16.05 4.81 -18.60
CA ALA A 119 16.05 6.26 -18.74
C ALA A 119 14.89 6.94 -17.99
N GLN A 120 13.80 6.21 -17.76
CA GLN A 120 12.62 6.68 -17.02
C GLN A 120 12.71 6.44 -15.51
N SER A 121 13.77 5.82 -15.01
CA SER A 121 13.89 5.38 -13.61
C SER A 121 13.57 6.46 -12.56
N PRO A 122 14.01 7.75 -12.69
CA PRO A 122 13.63 8.79 -11.72
C PRO A 122 12.14 9.11 -11.72
N TYR A 123 11.50 9.12 -12.90
CA TYR A 123 10.06 9.34 -13.06
C TYR A 123 9.29 8.13 -12.51
N ASP A 124 9.73 6.93 -12.83
CA ASP A 124 9.12 5.69 -12.37
C ASP A 124 9.20 5.56 -10.84
N MET A 125 10.29 6.00 -10.22
CA MET A 125 10.41 6.04 -8.76
C MET A 125 9.38 6.97 -8.12
N THR A 126 9.15 8.15 -8.70
CA THR A 126 8.14 9.09 -8.21
C THR A 126 6.73 8.53 -8.39
N ARG A 127 6.45 7.89 -9.54
CA ARG A 127 5.18 7.17 -9.78
C ARG A 127 4.98 6.01 -8.85
N LEU A 128 6.03 5.22 -8.59
CA LEU A 128 5.96 4.11 -7.62
C LEU A 128 5.54 4.59 -6.24
N LYS A 129 6.19 5.66 -5.75
CA LYS A 129 5.81 6.27 -4.48
C LYS A 129 4.36 6.78 -4.50
N TRP A 130 3.94 7.42 -5.59
CA TRP A 130 2.56 7.87 -5.78
C TRP A 130 1.56 6.73 -5.65
N TYR A 131 1.75 5.61 -6.36
CA TYR A 131 0.85 4.46 -6.29
C TYR A 131 0.79 3.84 -4.89
N LEU A 132 1.95 3.75 -4.22
CA LEU A 132 1.99 3.28 -2.84
C LEU A 132 1.22 4.20 -1.89
N ARG A 133 1.41 5.52 -2.00
CA ARG A 133 0.71 6.49 -1.12
C ARG A 133 -0.79 6.52 -1.36
N ARG A 134 -1.24 6.38 -2.61
CA ARG A 134 -2.67 6.23 -2.91
C ARG A 134 -3.25 4.97 -2.26
N PHE A 135 -2.58 3.85 -2.41
CA PHE A 135 -2.99 2.61 -1.77
C PHE A 135 -3.06 2.75 -0.23
N GLU A 136 -2.02 3.29 0.37
CA GLU A 136 -1.98 3.52 1.82
C GLU A 136 -3.08 4.47 2.30
N ASN A 137 -3.43 5.49 1.50
CA ASN A 137 -4.53 6.40 1.84
C ASN A 137 -5.85 5.62 1.97
N VAL A 138 -6.16 4.73 1.02
CA VAL A 138 -7.33 3.85 1.09
C VAL A 138 -7.24 2.91 2.30
N LEU A 139 -6.06 2.32 2.53
CA LEU A 139 -5.84 1.43 3.68
C LEU A 139 -6.10 2.15 5.01
N PHE A 140 -5.55 3.35 5.19
CA PHE A 140 -5.74 4.15 6.40
C PHE A 140 -7.20 4.53 6.61
N GLU A 141 -7.89 4.94 5.56
CA GLU A 141 -9.31 5.28 5.60
C GLU A 141 -10.16 4.08 6.04
N GLN A 142 -9.94 2.91 5.46
CA GLN A 142 -10.67 1.69 5.78
C GLN A 142 -10.36 1.16 7.20
N LEU A 143 -9.18 1.47 7.73
CA LEU A 143 -8.81 1.15 9.11
C LEU A 143 -9.27 2.20 10.14
N GLY A 144 -9.95 3.28 9.70
CA GLY A 144 -10.43 4.35 10.57
C GLY A 144 -9.39 5.42 10.91
N TYR A 145 -8.29 5.50 10.15
CA TYR A 145 -7.22 6.49 10.29
C TYR A 145 -7.14 7.44 9.09
N GLY A 146 -8.26 7.65 8.39
CA GLY A 146 -8.33 8.55 7.24
C GLY A 146 -7.93 9.99 7.57
N PHE A 147 -7.47 10.71 6.54
CA PHE A 147 -7.08 12.10 6.67
C PHE A 147 -8.21 13.04 6.23
N ASP A 148 -8.52 14.05 7.03
CA ASP A 148 -9.32 15.18 6.58
C ASP A 148 -8.39 16.23 5.96
N PHE A 149 -8.31 16.24 4.63
CA PHE A 149 -7.49 17.22 3.91
C PHE A 149 -8.18 18.58 3.72
N ALA A 150 -9.43 18.72 4.12
CA ALA A 150 -10.17 19.97 4.02
C ALA A 150 -10.09 20.81 5.29
N LYS A 151 -9.97 20.14 6.46
CA LYS A 151 -9.97 20.79 7.78
C LYS A 151 -8.79 20.32 8.62
N ASP A 152 -8.36 21.21 9.48
CA ASP A 152 -7.37 20.90 10.50
C ASP A 152 -8.00 20.30 11.77
N ALA A 153 -7.16 19.95 12.73
CA ALA A 153 -7.59 19.35 14.00
C ALA A 153 -8.41 20.29 14.89
N LEU A 154 -8.44 21.59 14.60
CA LEU A 154 -9.25 22.58 15.29
C LEU A 154 -10.60 22.79 14.62
N GLY A 155 -10.82 22.19 13.45
CA GLY A 155 -12.04 22.31 12.65
C GLY A 155 -12.00 23.45 11.63
N ASP A 156 -10.88 24.18 11.53
CA ASP A 156 -10.68 25.25 10.58
C ASP A 156 -10.27 24.71 9.21
N LEU A 157 -10.56 25.47 8.14
CA LEU A 157 -10.15 25.09 6.80
C LEU A 157 -8.62 25.12 6.66
N ILE A 158 -8.07 24.14 5.93
CA ILE A 158 -6.64 24.13 5.62
C ILE A 158 -6.27 25.39 4.82
N VAL A 159 -5.29 26.14 5.32
CA VAL A 159 -4.77 27.37 4.71
C VAL A 159 -3.51 27.06 3.92
N PRO A 160 -3.42 27.36 2.59
CA PRO A 160 -2.28 27.01 1.74
C PRO A 160 -0.91 27.44 2.29
N SER A 161 -0.82 28.68 2.81
CA SER A 161 0.43 29.26 3.35
C SER A 161 0.82 28.77 4.74
N GLN A 162 -0.08 28.07 5.45
CA GLN A 162 0.16 27.53 6.78
C GLN A 162 0.92 26.20 6.69
N ARG A 163 1.73 25.90 7.70
CA ARG A 163 2.31 24.58 7.88
C ARG A 163 1.53 23.76 8.89
N TYR A 164 1.47 22.47 8.66
CA TYR A 164 0.75 21.50 9.49
C TYR A 164 1.64 20.33 9.86
N GLN A 165 1.44 19.80 11.04
CA GLN A 165 2.00 18.53 11.48
C GLN A 165 0.86 17.54 11.72
N TYR A 166 0.95 16.36 11.15
CA TYR A 166 -0.05 15.33 11.43
C TYR A 166 0.19 14.73 12.82
N GLN A 167 -0.85 14.75 13.64
CA GLN A 167 -0.88 14.13 14.95
C GLN A 167 -1.89 12.98 14.93
N LEU A 168 -1.45 11.83 15.40
CA LEU A 168 -2.29 10.62 15.48
C LEU A 168 -3.57 10.90 16.25
N GLN A 169 -4.69 10.42 15.71
CA GLN A 169 -6.04 10.58 16.26
C GLN A 169 -6.56 12.03 16.37
N GLN A 170 -5.73 13.03 16.12
CA GLN A 170 -6.14 14.44 16.15
C GLN A 170 -6.28 15.03 14.75
N GLY A 171 -5.43 14.63 13.81
CA GLY A 171 -5.40 15.18 12.46
C GLY A 171 -4.27 16.20 12.25
N PHE A 172 -4.48 17.13 11.34
CA PHE A 172 -3.49 18.14 10.97
C PHE A 172 -3.51 19.32 11.95
N MET A 173 -2.49 19.41 12.82
CA MET A 173 -2.33 20.53 13.75
C MET A 173 -1.54 21.65 13.08
N PRO A 174 -2.03 22.91 13.13
CA PRO A 174 -1.28 24.07 12.66
C PRO A 174 0.05 24.20 13.43
N VAL A 175 1.15 24.43 12.70
CA VAL A 175 2.47 24.66 13.29
C VAL A 175 2.64 26.16 13.58
N LEU A 176 3.01 26.49 14.81
CA LEU A 176 3.28 27.88 15.17
C LEU A 176 4.62 28.35 14.58
N PRO A 177 4.79 29.67 14.28
CA PRO A 177 5.99 30.19 13.62
C PRO A 177 7.31 29.93 14.35
N LEU A 178 7.26 29.72 15.66
CA LEU A 178 8.44 29.41 16.50
C LEU A 178 8.78 27.93 16.57
N ASP A 179 7.85 27.07 16.17
CA ASP A 179 8.04 25.64 16.18
C ASP A 179 8.79 25.22 14.91
N LYS A 180 9.75 24.33 15.07
CA LYS A 180 10.46 23.66 13.97
C LYS A 180 10.26 22.17 14.06
N PRO A 181 9.05 21.68 13.76
CA PRO A 181 8.80 20.24 13.79
C PRO A 181 9.61 19.56 12.68
N ASP A 182 10.22 18.42 13.01
CA ASP A 182 11.02 17.63 12.07
C ASP A 182 10.22 17.17 10.84
N MET A 183 8.90 17.04 10.98
CA MET A 183 8.00 16.66 9.92
C MET A 183 6.80 17.59 9.87
N SER A 184 6.82 18.53 8.91
CA SER A 184 5.67 19.38 8.63
C SER A 184 5.43 19.48 7.13
N ILE A 185 4.16 19.59 6.77
CA ILE A 185 3.68 19.70 5.38
C ILE A 185 2.97 21.07 5.22
N THR A 186 3.06 21.70 4.06
CA THR A 186 2.31 22.93 3.81
C THR A 186 0.85 22.63 3.50
N GLY A 187 -0.04 23.55 3.82
CA GLY A 187 -1.45 23.44 3.47
C GLY A 187 -1.66 23.35 1.96
N GLU A 188 -0.83 24.05 1.18
CA GLU A 188 -0.83 23.94 -0.29
C GLU A 188 -0.55 22.49 -0.74
N GLN A 189 0.46 21.83 -0.17
CA GLN A 189 0.75 20.43 -0.48
C GLN A 189 -0.39 19.48 -0.09
N LEU A 190 -1.05 19.71 1.05
CA LEU A 190 -2.22 18.93 1.47
C LEU A 190 -3.38 19.08 0.49
N LEU A 191 -3.70 20.32 0.08
CA LEU A 191 -4.78 20.59 -0.86
C LEU A 191 -4.50 20.04 -2.27
N ILE A 192 -3.26 20.19 -2.77
CA ILE A 192 -2.86 19.59 -4.05
C ILE A 192 -2.95 18.06 -3.98
N TRP A 193 -2.46 17.46 -2.90
CA TRP A 193 -2.57 16.01 -2.70
C TRP A 193 -4.03 15.55 -2.72
N TYR A 194 -4.91 16.23 -1.99
CA TYR A 194 -6.33 15.93 -1.99
C TYR A 194 -6.94 16.00 -3.39
N GLN A 195 -6.64 17.05 -4.16
CA GLN A 195 -7.10 17.18 -5.54
C GLN A 195 -6.60 16.03 -6.42
N CYS A 196 -5.32 15.64 -6.29
CA CYS A 196 -4.76 14.51 -7.04
C CYS A 196 -5.40 13.17 -6.65
N LEU A 197 -5.86 12.99 -5.40
CA LEU A 197 -6.61 11.80 -4.99
C LEU A 197 -7.98 11.72 -5.66
N GLN A 198 -8.64 12.88 -5.88
CA GLN A 198 -9.94 12.95 -6.55
C GLN A 198 -9.81 12.80 -8.07
N ASP A 199 -8.73 13.33 -8.65
CA ASP A 199 -8.47 13.28 -10.10
C ASP A 199 -6.98 12.98 -10.38
N GLU A 200 -6.69 11.73 -10.76
CA GLU A 200 -5.34 11.27 -11.07
C GLU A 200 -4.70 12.02 -12.27
N THR A 201 -5.52 12.61 -13.14
CA THR A 201 -4.99 13.37 -14.28
C THR A 201 -4.18 14.58 -13.83
N MET A 202 -4.52 15.18 -12.69
CA MET A 202 -3.77 16.29 -12.09
C MET A 202 -2.34 15.89 -11.73
N PHE A 203 -2.15 14.73 -11.10
CA PHE A 203 -0.82 14.22 -10.80
C PHE A 203 -0.01 13.96 -12.09
N ASN A 204 -0.63 13.36 -13.09
CA ASN A 204 0.03 13.09 -14.37
C ASN A 204 0.41 14.39 -15.10
N GLN A 205 -0.42 15.43 -15.05
CA GLN A 205 -0.08 16.75 -15.59
C GLN A 205 1.09 17.39 -14.81
N MET A 206 1.08 17.32 -13.49
CA MET A 206 2.18 17.82 -12.65
C MET A 206 3.50 17.09 -12.96
N MET A 207 3.47 15.77 -13.13
CA MET A 207 4.65 14.99 -13.54
C MET A 207 5.24 15.42 -14.88
N GLN A 208 4.42 15.96 -15.78
CA GLN A 208 4.85 16.45 -17.10
C GLN A 208 5.31 17.91 -17.08
N GLN A 209 4.64 18.76 -16.31
CA GLN A 209 4.84 20.22 -16.31
C GLN A 209 5.86 20.66 -15.26
N ASP A 210 5.86 20.04 -14.08
CA ASP A 210 6.75 20.36 -12.96
C ASP A 210 7.07 19.07 -12.16
N PHE A 211 8.04 18.33 -12.65
CA PHE A 211 8.47 17.07 -12.04
C PHE A 211 9.02 17.27 -10.62
N ASP A 212 9.71 18.38 -10.36
CA ASP A 212 10.29 18.64 -9.03
C ASP A 212 9.19 18.88 -8.00
N LEU A 213 8.13 19.60 -8.36
CA LEU A 213 6.95 19.78 -7.50
C LEU A 213 6.27 18.44 -7.21
N ALA A 214 6.04 17.61 -8.24
CA ALA A 214 5.46 16.28 -8.06
C ALA A 214 6.29 15.40 -7.13
N LYS A 215 7.62 15.41 -7.30
CA LYS A 215 8.57 14.67 -6.46
C LYS A 215 8.58 15.17 -5.01
N GLN A 216 8.56 16.48 -4.80
CA GLN A 216 8.49 17.08 -3.47
C GLN A 216 7.18 16.71 -2.75
N LEU A 217 6.05 16.86 -3.44
CA LEU A 217 4.73 16.48 -2.91
C LEU A 217 4.72 15.03 -2.43
N VAL A 218 5.11 14.10 -3.31
CA VAL A 218 5.12 12.66 -2.98
C VAL A 218 6.08 12.35 -1.83
N ASN A 219 7.22 13.03 -1.74
CA ASN A 219 8.17 12.82 -0.63
C ASN A 219 7.60 13.33 0.71
N SER A 220 6.93 14.50 0.72
CA SER A 220 6.27 15.05 1.92
C SER A 220 5.17 14.12 2.43
N ILE A 221 4.31 13.65 1.54
CA ILE A 221 3.28 12.66 1.87
C ILE A 221 3.89 11.34 2.33
N SER A 222 4.99 10.90 1.72
CA SER A 222 5.68 9.65 2.12
C SER A 222 6.22 9.71 3.54
N ALA A 223 6.72 10.87 3.98
CA ALA A 223 7.18 11.05 5.35
C ALA A 223 6.02 10.93 6.37
N MET A 224 4.90 11.59 6.07
CA MET A 224 3.68 11.54 6.90
C MET A 224 3.10 10.12 6.98
N HIS A 225 2.92 9.47 5.83
CA HIS A 225 2.41 8.09 5.77
C HIS A 225 3.31 7.09 6.49
N ARG A 226 4.64 7.27 6.41
CA ARG A 226 5.58 6.43 7.14
C ARG A 226 5.36 6.55 8.65
N HIS A 227 5.19 7.76 9.16
CA HIS A 227 4.96 7.98 10.59
C HIS A 227 3.68 7.29 11.08
N LEU A 228 2.57 7.42 10.34
CA LEU A 228 1.32 6.73 10.66
C LEU A 228 1.49 5.20 10.56
N MET A 229 2.11 4.71 9.49
CA MET A 229 2.33 3.28 9.30
C MET A 229 3.18 2.67 10.43
N ASP A 230 4.26 3.34 10.83
CA ASP A 230 5.14 2.87 11.90
C ASP A 230 4.38 2.79 13.24
N ASN A 231 3.48 3.73 13.49
CA ASN A 231 2.62 3.70 14.66
C ASN A 231 1.61 2.53 14.60
N LEU A 232 0.90 2.34 13.49
CA LEU A 232 -0.06 1.25 13.31
C LEU A 232 0.59 -0.13 13.47
N LEU A 233 1.86 -0.23 13.09
CA LEU A 233 2.67 -1.43 13.27
C LEU A 233 3.32 -1.55 14.66
N ASN A 234 2.99 -0.66 15.61
CA ASN A 234 3.64 -0.58 16.91
C ASN A 234 5.18 -0.53 16.78
N TYR A 235 5.69 0.20 15.79
CA TYR A 235 7.12 0.35 15.45
C TYR A 235 7.85 -0.98 15.14
N GLN A 236 7.10 -2.02 14.79
CA GLN A 236 7.72 -3.25 14.31
C GLN A 236 8.36 -3.02 12.94
N THR A 237 9.58 -3.47 12.78
CA THR A 237 10.29 -3.39 11.49
C THR A 237 9.59 -4.24 10.43
N LEU A 238 9.53 -3.72 9.21
CA LEU A 238 9.07 -4.44 8.04
C LEU A 238 10.26 -5.08 7.32
N GLN A 239 10.21 -6.38 7.08
CA GLN A 239 11.25 -7.10 6.35
C GLN A 239 11.44 -6.56 4.92
N SER A 240 10.34 -6.17 4.28
CA SER A 240 10.37 -5.54 2.97
C SER A 240 11.15 -4.22 2.94
N ARG A 241 11.07 -3.40 4.01
CA ARG A 241 11.84 -2.16 4.13
C ARG A 241 13.32 -2.43 4.37
N GLU A 242 13.68 -3.44 5.17
CA GLU A 242 15.07 -3.85 5.38
C GLU A 242 15.71 -4.33 4.07
N LEU A 243 15.01 -5.17 3.32
CA LEU A 243 15.46 -5.62 2.00
C LEU A 243 15.65 -4.46 1.02
N TRP A 244 14.72 -3.49 1.01
CA TRP A 244 14.84 -2.28 0.19
C TRP A 244 16.09 -1.46 0.55
N GLN A 245 16.36 -1.25 1.83
CA GLN A 245 17.53 -0.50 2.30
C GLN A 245 18.84 -1.19 1.93
N GLN A 246 18.92 -2.51 2.05
CA GLN A 246 20.09 -3.28 1.65
C GLN A 246 20.41 -3.09 0.17
N LEU A 247 19.39 -3.11 -0.72
CA LEU A 247 19.61 -2.90 -2.14
C LEU A 247 20.13 -1.51 -2.49
N THR A 248 19.60 -0.46 -1.84
CA THR A 248 20.04 0.92 -2.10
C THR A 248 21.46 1.20 -1.61
N GLN A 249 22.03 0.34 -0.74
CA GLN A 249 23.43 0.42 -0.31
C GLN A 249 24.40 -0.25 -1.29
N TYR A 250 23.91 -1.12 -2.18
CA TYR A 250 24.72 -1.83 -3.18
C TYR A 250 24.65 -1.24 -4.59
N GLN A 251 23.85 -0.18 -4.80
CA GLN A 251 23.77 0.60 -6.03
C GLN A 251 24.49 1.94 -5.89
#